data_659c5f415cccabc5107690633ef4ac59
#
_entry.id   659c5f415cccabc5107690633ef4ac59
#
_cell.length_a   1.000
_cell.length_b   1.000
_cell.length_c   1.000
_cell.angle_alpha   90.00
_cell.angle_beta   90.00
_cell.angle_gamma   90.00
#
_symmetry.space_group_name_H-M   'P 1'
#
loop_
_entity.id
_entity.type
_entity.pdbx_description
1 polymer ?
#
loop_
_entity_poly.entity_id
_entity_poly.type
_entity_poly.pdbx_seq_one_letter_code
_entity_poly.pdbx_strand_id
1 'polypeptide(L)'
;MKLILSMKVAFFCAFAVIAAGLCPAAEEILTSPDAGKTIRVFLDEGNVLRVERSTTEVFQVRLGLKSNKAEYDFSQLKLKGQLPSDNSAALVTEKYTAVNGKRSERTVRMNEKTLVFGDDNKQIGIVIRAGKDSFAFRYTIDGSGDVEFQGESTMFSFPLTNGFRLQNRVIGYEDLYNSYNADSLRGHSRGNDNQGNNRERSQIKNWNYPLLFNSADKSTWGLLSETYFDGTYCGTYLQSAVTDNKVTFTTHYPDSWEGAGQGSVNPKTNLPWKSPWRCVIIGTLADIVESTLIDDLAPECAVPDTSWITPGVASWVYWAYNHGSKDYQIVKDYILLASEMK
;
A
#
# COMPACT_ATOMS: atom_id res chain seq x y z
N MET A 1 90.98 3.74 -18.12
CA MET A 1 90.27 4.46 -17.04
C MET A 1 88.88 4.79 -17.58
N LYS A 2 87.90 3.93 -17.31
CA LYS A 2 86.52 4.11 -17.78
C LYS A 2 85.63 4.49 -16.58
N LEU A 3 85.06 5.66 -16.65
CA LEU A 3 84.03 6.15 -15.71
C LEU A 3 82.71 5.48 -16.07
N ILE A 4 82.11 4.82 -15.11
CA ILE A 4 80.75 4.27 -15.22
C ILE A 4 79.82 5.25 -14.48
N LEU A 5 78.97 5.92 -15.23
CA LEU A 5 77.88 6.79 -14.69
C LEU A 5 76.65 5.94 -14.34
N SER A 6 76.32 5.88 -13.09
CA SER A 6 75.13 5.18 -12.59
C SER A 6 73.95 6.12 -12.62
N MET A 7 73.00 5.87 -13.48
CA MET A 7 71.68 6.57 -13.55
C MET A 7 70.70 5.87 -12.59
N LYS A 8 70.33 6.53 -11.52
CA LYS A 8 69.21 6.09 -10.64
C LYS A 8 67.91 6.56 -11.28
N VAL A 9 67.10 5.61 -11.74
CA VAL A 9 65.74 5.83 -12.17
C VAL A 9 64.85 5.80 -10.90
N ALA A 10 64.28 6.94 -10.55
CA ALA A 10 63.28 7.01 -9.48
C ALA A 10 61.90 6.66 -10.06
N PHE A 11 61.34 5.54 -9.63
CA PHE A 11 59.95 5.16 -9.91
C PHE A 11 59.02 5.99 -9.01
N PHE A 12 58.30 6.95 -9.57
CA PHE A 12 57.20 7.61 -8.93
C PHE A 12 55.96 6.73 -9.07
N CYS A 13 55.61 5.96 -8.02
CA CYS A 13 54.28 5.38 -7.92
C CYS A 13 53.27 6.42 -7.55
N ALA A 14 52.51 6.90 -8.55
CA ALA A 14 51.32 7.71 -8.32
C ALA A 14 50.21 6.79 -7.75
N PHE A 15 49.96 6.86 -6.47
CA PHE A 15 48.78 6.29 -5.88
C PHE A 15 47.58 7.15 -6.29
N ALA A 16 46.81 6.70 -7.27
CA ALA A 16 45.47 7.20 -7.50
C ALA A 16 44.57 6.77 -6.36
N VAL A 17 44.33 7.67 -5.43
CA VAL A 17 43.26 7.50 -4.43
C VAL A 17 41.95 7.63 -5.20
N ILE A 18 41.35 6.50 -5.56
CA ILE A 18 39.96 6.44 -5.98
C ILE A 18 39.15 6.81 -4.74
N ALA A 19 38.68 8.03 -4.67
CA ALA A 19 37.63 8.42 -3.72
C ALA A 19 36.40 7.58 -4.11
N ALA A 20 36.22 6.42 -3.46
CA ALA A 20 34.96 5.74 -3.45
C ALA A 20 33.97 6.74 -2.82
N GLY A 21 33.10 7.32 -3.65
CA GLY A 21 31.98 8.10 -3.17
C GLY A 21 31.24 7.21 -2.17
N LEU A 22 31.27 7.60 -0.89
CA LEU A 22 30.42 7.02 0.12
C LEU A 22 29.00 7.26 -0.35
N CYS A 23 28.32 6.21 -0.85
CA CYS A 23 26.86 6.19 -0.92
C CYS A 23 26.37 6.59 0.46
N PRO A 24 25.49 7.59 0.59
CA PRO A 24 24.92 7.90 1.89
C PRO A 24 24.31 6.63 2.45
N ALA A 25 24.72 6.24 3.64
CA ALA A 25 24.19 5.06 4.31
C ALA A 25 22.67 5.25 4.48
N ALA A 26 21.91 4.19 4.20
CA ALA A 26 20.47 4.16 4.43
C ALA A 26 20.15 4.62 5.87
N GLU A 27 19.29 5.62 6.03
CA GLU A 27 18.91 6.15 7.33
C GLU A 27 17.72 5.37 7.88
N GLU A 28 17.85 4.78 9.08
CA GLU A 28 16.72 4.24 9.81
C GLU A 28 15.85 5.39 10.34
N ILE A 29 14.66 5.55 9.78
CA ILE A 29 13.78 6.68 10.09
C ILE A 29 12.70 6.35 11.11
N LEU A 30 12.28 5.07 11.22
CA LEU A 30 11.21 4.64 12.11
C LEU A 30 11.36 3.17 12.48
N THR A 31 11.00 2.82 13.73
CA THR A 31 10.88 1.43 14.18
C THR A 31 9.55 1.24 14.88
N SER A 32 9.06 0.01 14.94
CA SER A 32 7.90 -0.36 15.75
C SER A 32 8.17 -0.15 17.27
N PRO A 33 7.14 0.12 18.07
CA PRO A 33 7.29 0.43 19.49
C PRO A 33 7.47 -0.79 20.39
N ASP A 34 7.56 -2.01 19.84
CA ASP A 34 7.84 -3.23 20.59
C ASP A 34 9.33 -3.32 20.99
N ALA A 35 9.62 -4.08 22.04
CA ALA A 35 10.99 -4.20 22.56
C ALA A 35 11.99 -4.76 21.53
N GLY A 36 11.50 -5.60 20.59
CA GLY A 36 12.30 -6.18 19.50
C GLY A 36 12.48 -5.25 18.31
N LYS A 37 11.77 -4.11 18.25
CA LYS A 37 11.73 -3.22 17.07
C LYS A 37 11.53 -4.06 15.79
N THR A 38 10.48 -4.87 15.80
CA THR A 38 10.26 -5.92 14.80
C THR A 38 10.15 -5.37 13.39
N ILE A 39 9.46 -4.24 13.21
CA ILE A 39 9.39 -3.53 11.93
C ILE A 39 10.32 -2.32 11.98
N ARG A 40 11.18 -2.21 10.96
CA ARG A 40 12.12 -1.12 10.78
C ARG A 40 11.91 -0.49 9.40
N VAL A 41 11.91 0.82 9.34
CA VAL A 41 11.72 1.59 8.10
C VAL A 41 12.95 2.45 7.87
N PHE A 42 13.51 2.35 6.68
CA PHE A 42 14.69 3.09 6.23
C PHE A 42 14.30 4.02 5.08
N LEU A 43 14.98 5.15 5.00
CA LEU A 43 14.97 6.01 3.83
C LEU A 43 16.27 5.78 3.06
N ASP A 44 16.15 5.16 1.91
CA ASP A 44 17.27 4.85 1.01
C ASP A 44 17.44 5.97 -0.04
N GLU A 45 18.49 5.90 -0.84
CA GLU A 45 18.75 6.82 -1.94
C GLU A 45 17.55 6.92 -2.89
N GLY A 46 17.27 8.13 -3.38
CA GLY A 46 16.09 8.42 -4.20
C GLY A 46 14.79 8.45 -3.41
N ASN A 47 14.87 8.63 -2.09
CA ASN A 47 13.73 8.68 -1.17
C ASN A 47 12.84 7.41 -1.24
N VAL A 48 13.47 6.26 -1.40
CA VAL A 48 12.80 4.96 -1.36
C VAL A 48 12.65 4.51 0.09
N LEU A 49 11.43 4.17 0.50
CA LEU A 49 11.19 3.56 1.80
C LEU A 49 11.52 2.07 1.70
N ARG A 50 12.44 1.58 2.51
CA ARG A 50 12.73 0.16 2.66
C ARG A 50 12.20 -0.34 3.99
N VAL A 51 11.42 -1.41 3.95
CA VAL A 51 10.78 -2.00 5.12
C VAL A 51 11.43 -3.35 5.43
N GLU A 52 11.90 -3.48 6.66
CA GLU A 52 12.49 -4.71 7.18
C GLU A 52 11.62 -5.30 8.30
N ARG A 53 11.61 -6.63 8.37
CA ARG A 53 11.19 -7.37 9.56
C ARG A 53 12.42 -7.92 10.26
N SER A 54 12.67 -7.42 11.48
CA SER A 54 13.93 -7.64 12.21
C SER A 54 15.14 -7.11 11.41
N THR A 55 15.84 -7.94 10.69
CA THR A 55 17.00 -7.56 9.87
C THR A 55 16.87 -7.97 8.40
N THR A 56 15.69 -8.42 8.00
CA THR A 56 15.45 -8.92 6.65
C THR A 56 14.54 -7.96 5.88
N GLU A 57 15.00 -7.52 4.72
CA GLU A 57 14.16 -6.71 3.81
C GLU A 57 12.92 -7.50 3.39
N VAL A 58 11.76 -6.87 3.55
CA VAL A 58 10.48 -7.44 3.14
C VAL A 58 10.06 -6.88 1.80
N PHE A 59 10.12 -5.56 1.64
CA PHE A 59 9.82 -4.84 0.38
C PHE A 59 10.37 -3.42 0.44
N GLN A 60 10.33 -2.77 -0.73
CA GLN A 60 10.63 -1.34 -0.88
C GLN A 60 9.43 -0.61 -1.46
N VAL A 61 9.29 0.68 -1.15
CA VAL A 61 8.25 1.56 -1.68
C VAL A 61 8.87 2.77 -2.33
N ARG A 62 8.63 2.96 -3.63
CA ARG A 62 8.87 4.24 -4.31
C ARG A 62 7.59 5.04 -4.27
N LEU A 63 7.69 6.30 -3.89
CA LEU A 63 6.57 7.21 -3.72
C LEU A 63 6.40 8.10 -4.96
N GLY A 64 5.14 8.41 -5.31
CA GLY A 64 4.84 9.34 -6.39
C GLY A 64 3.35 9.67 -6.48
N LEU A 65 3.05 10.95 -6.65
CA LEU A 65 1.69 11.48 -6.75
C LEU A 65 1.66 12.63 -7.76
N LYS A 66 0.60 12.71 -8.57
CA LYS A 66 0.39 13.78 -9.53
C LYS A 66 -0.96 14.44 -9.31
N SER A 67 -0.96 15.77 -9.33
CA SER A 67 -2.17 16.58 -9.29
C SER A 67 -2.15 17.65 -10.39
N ASN A 68 -3.26 18.35 -10.58
CA ASN A 68 -3.33 19.51 -11.45
C ASN A 68 -2.48 20.70 -10.97
N LYS A 69 -1.99 20.70 -9.72
CA LYS A 69 -1.12 21.73 -9.14
C LYS A 69 0.35 21.37 -9.19
N ALA A 70 0.70 20.08 -9.05
CA ALA A 70 2.08 19.63 -9.02
C ALA A 70 2.21 18.13 -9.33
N GLU A 71 3.37 17.75 -9.82
CA GLU A 71 3.84 16.37 -9.88
C GLU A 71 4.93 16.18 -8.83
N TYR A 72 4.75 15.15 -7.99
CA TYR A 72 5.64 14.80 -6.89
C TYR A 72 6.34 13.47 -7.22
N ASP A 73 7.44 13.55 -7.97
CA ASP A 73 8.40 12.44 -8.13
C ASP A 73 9.40 12.50 -6.98
N PHE A 74 9.23 11.64 -5.99
CA PHE A 74 10.04 11.64 -4.77
C PHE A 74 11.53 11.41 -5.05
N SER A 75 11.89 10.75 -6.15
CA SER A 75 13.31 10.57 -6.52
C SER A 75 14.03 11.90 -6.80
N GLN A 76 13.27 12.96 -7.09
CA GLN A 76 13.77 14.31 -7.41
C GLN A 76 13.53 15.32 -6.28
N LEU A 77 12.75 14.97 -5.27
CA LEU A 77 12.42 15.89 -4.18
C LEU A 77 13.49 15.85 -3.08
N LYS A 78 13.67 16.99 -2.42
CA LYS A 78 14.54 17.07 -1.25
C LYS A 78 13.73 16.89 0.02
N LEU A 79 14.28 16.18 0.99
CA LEU A 79 13.76 16.14 2.35
C LEU A 79 13.96 17.52 2.97
N LYS A 80 12.89 18.20 3.34
CA LYS A 80 12.86 19.55 3.92
C LYS A 80 12.76 19.52 5.43
N GLY A 81 12.13 18.49 5.98
CA GLY A 81 11.92 18.38 7.42
C GLY A 81 11.21 17.09 7.81
N GLN A 82 11.09 16.94 9.12
CA GLN A 82 10.41 15.80 9.74
C GLN A 82 9.69 16.21 11.01
N LEU A 83 8.67 15.44 11.39
CA LEU A 83 7.95 15.60 12.65
C LEU A 83 7.88 14.25 13.37
N PRO A 84 8.29 14.15 14.63
CA PRO A 84 8.93 15.19 15.44
C PRO A 84 10.29 15.65 14.88
N SER A 85 10.64 16.91 15.12
CA SER A 85 11.85 17.56 14.54
C SER A 85 13.17 17.06 15.13
N ASP A 86 13.13 16.42 16.30
CA ASP A 86 14.27 15.86 17.04
C ASP A 86 14.68 14.47 16.59
N ASN A 87 14.20 14.02 15.44
CA ASN A 87 14.39 12.66 14.89
C ASN A 87 13.77 11.52 15.74
N SER A 88 12.99 11.82 16.78
CA SER A 88 12.21 10.83 17.50
C SER A 88 10.98 10.36 16.69
N ALA A 89 10.20 9.46 17.25
CA ALA A 89 8.90 9.08 16.72
C ALA A 89 7.79 9.39 17.73
N ALA A 90 6.64 9.83 17.25
CA ALA A 90 5.47 9.98 18.08
C ALA A 90 4.82 8.60 18.32
N LEU A 91 4.53 8.28 19.59
CA LEU A 91 3.81 7.06 19.91
C LEU A 91 2.30 7.32 19.80
N VAL A 92 1.66 6.68 18.84
CA VAL A 92 0.19 6.62 18.70
C VAL A 92 -0.31 5.45 19.55
N THR A 93 -1.15 5.75 20.51
CA THR A 93 -1.81 4.74 21.35
C THR A 93 -3.29 5.08 21.43
N GLU A 94 -4.13 4.16 20.94
CA GLU A 94 -5.58 4.31 20.95
C GLU A 94 -6.21 3.04 21.52
N LYS A 95 -7.32 3.20 22.22
CA LYS A 95 -8.16 2.09 22.69
C LYS A 95 -9.58 2.38 22.30
N TYR A 96 -10.21 1.41 21.67
CA TYR A 96 -11.60 1.52 21.25
C TYR A 96 -12.29 0.16 21.25
N THR A 97 -13.63 0.18 21.26
CA THR A 97 -14.45 -1.02 21.14
C THR A 97 -15.06 -1.06 19.74
N ALA A 98 -14.70 -2.06 18.95
CA ALA A 98 -15.26 -2.28 17.63
C ALA A 98 -16.63 -2.95 17.73
N VAL A 99 -17.59 -2.46 16.95
CA VAL A 99 -18.96 -3.00 16.89
C VAL A 99 -18.99 -4.38 16.22
N ASN A 100 -18.05 -4.61 15.30
CA ASN A 100 -17.93 -5.85 14.54
C ASN A 100 -16.46 -6.24 14.32
N GLY A 101 -16.23 -7.33 13.59
CA GLY A 101 -14.90 -7.78 13.20
C GLY A 101 -14.35 -8.86 14.12
N LYS A 102 -13.02 -9.07 14.05
CA LYS A 102 -12.34 -10.21 14.68
C LYS A 102 -12.28 -10.14 16.21
N ARG A 103 -12.18 -8.93 16.77
CA ARG A 103 -12.11 -8.65 18.21
C ARG A 103 -12.84 -7.37 18.52
N SER A 104 -13.61 -7.32 19.60
CA SER A 104 -14.26 -6.09 20.07
C SER A 104 -13.26 -5.11 20.64
N GLU A 105 -12.53 -5.54 21.68
CA GLU A 105 -11.55 -4.68 22.34
C GLU A 105 -10.30 -4.53 21.48
N ARG A 106 -9.96 -3.30 21.17
CA ARG A 106 -8.82 -2.92 20.33
C ARG A 106 -7.82 -2.09 21.10
N THR A 107 -6.56 -2.33 20.87
CA THR A 107 -5.46 -1.50 21.35
C THR A 107 -4.49 -1.27 20.20
N VAL A 108 -4.51 -0.07 19.66
CA VAL A 108 -3.55 0.38 18.64
C VAL A 108 -2.29 0.85 19.38
N ARG A 109 -1.12 0.44 18.89
CA ARG A 109 0.16 0.93 19.35
C ARG A 109 1.15 0.96 18.20
N MET A 110 1.42 2.15 17.68
CA MET A 110 2.30 2.37 16.54
C MET A 110 3.19 3.58 16.80
N ASN A 111 4.43 3.54 16.32
CA ASN A 111 5.23 4.75 16.18
C ASN A 111 4.86 5.43 14.87
N GLU A 112 4.77 6.76 14.90
CA GLU A 112 4.46 7.61 13.76
C GLU A 112 5.58 8.63 13.52
N LYS A 113 5.88 8.85 12.24
CA LYS A 113 6.77 9.93 11.79
C LYS A 113 6.23 10.55 10.51
N THR A 114 6.35 11.86 10.40
CA THR A 114 6.04 12.58 9.15
C THR A 114 7.33 13.10 8.53
N LEU A 115 7.54 12.80 7.26
CA LEU A 115 8.60 13.38 6.44
C LEU A 115 7.99 14.39 5.48
N VAL A 116 8.61 15.55 5.33
CA VAL A 116 8.18 16.61 4.41
C VAL A 116 9.19 16.75 3.29
N PHE A 117 8.75 16.57 2.06
CA PHE A 117 9.56 16.69 0.85
C PHE A 117 9.11 17.85 -0.02
N GLY A 118 10.02 18.36 -0.83
CA GLY A 118 9.68 19.39 -1.82
C GLY A 118 10.69 20.51 -1.93
N ASP A 119 10.19 21.64 -2.35
CA ASP A 119 10.90 22.92 -2.44
C ASP A 119 10.07 24.03 -1.77
N ASP A 120 10.43 25.29 -1.99
CA ASP A 120 9.75 26.42 -1.35
C ASP A 120 8.34 26.69 -1.94
N ASN A 121 8.07 26.17 -3.14
CA ASN A 121 6.81 26.40 -3.86
C ASN A 121 5.81 25.22 -3.73
N LYS A 122 6.33 24.01 -3.56
CA LYS A 122 5.50 22.80 -3.43
C LYS A 122 6.08 21.86 -2.39
N GLN A 123 5.24 21.43 -1.48
CA GLN A 123 5.60 20.46 -0.43
C GLN A 123 4.56 19.36 -0.37
N ILE A 124 5.02 18.19 0.00
CA ILE A 124 4.19 17.00 0.25
C ILE A 124 4.72 16.28 1.49
N GLY A 125 3.83 15.96 2.39
CA GLY A 125 4.13 15.17 3.58
C GLY A 125 3.86 13.69 3.33
N ILE A 126 4.66 12.84 3.98
CA ILE A 126 4.42 11.40 4.11
C ILE A 126 4.33 11.07 5.58
N VAL A 127 3.14 10.71 6.04
CA VAL A 127 2.94 10.18 7.38
C VAL A 127 3.17 8.68 7.34
N ILE A 128 4.09 8.19 8.15
CA ILE A 128 4.51 6.78 8.20
C ILE A 128 4.18 6.24 9.60
N ARG A 129 3.57 5.06 9.67
CA ARG A 129 3.32 4.32 10.92
C ARG A 129 3.97 2.95 10.88
N ALA A 130 4.56 2.54 11.99
CA ALA A 130 5.09 1.20 12.20
C ALA A 130 4.58 0.63 13.52
N GLY A 131 3.89 -0.50 13.46
CA GLY A 131 3.50 -1.34 14.59
C GLY A 131 4.32 -2.62 14.62
N LYS A 132 4.10 -3.49 15.62
CA LYS A 132 4.85 -4.75 15.79
C LYS A 132 4.79 -5.65 14.55
N ASP A 133 3.64 -5.67 13.88
CA ASP A 133 3.31 -6.52 12.73
C ASP A 133 2.75 -5.70 11.55
N SER A 134 3.05 -4.41 11.50
CA SER A 134 2.39 -3.52 10.56
C SER A 134 3.26 -2.35 10.11
N PHE A 135 3.04 -1.96 8.86
CA PHE A 135 3.57 -0.76 8.25
C PHE A 135 2.43 -0.06 7.50
N ALA A 136 2.38 1.26 7.61
CA ALA A 136 1.44 2.05 6.82
C ALA A 136 2.05 3.42 6.48
N PHE A 137 1.60 4.00 5.38
CA PHE A 137 1.89 5.39 5.05
C PHE A 137 0.72 6.04 4.29
N ARG A 138 0.67 7.37 4.33
CA ARG A 138 -0.24 8.18 3.52
C ARG A 138 0.41 9.49 3.13
N TYR A 139 -0.06 10.04 2.01
CA TYR A 139 0.30 11.38 1.55
C TYR A 139 -0.48 12.45 2.30
N THR A 140 0.13 13.62 2.51
CA THR A 140 -0.54 14.81 3.01
C THR A 140 -0.10 16.01 2.20
N ILE A 141 -1.04 16.88 1.85
CA ILE A 141 -0.75 18.16 1.18
C ILE A 141 -1.46 19.25 1.95
N ASP A 142 -0.68 20.19 2.47
CA ASP A 142 -1.19 21.38 3.13
C ASP A 142 -1.59 22.45 2.11
N GLY A 143 -2.22 23.53 2.57
CA GLY A 143 -2.61 24.64 1.72
C GLY A 143 -4.11 24.87 1.70
N SER A 144 -4.62 25.45 0.60
CA SER A 144 -6.02 25.77 0.43
C SER A 144 -6.48 25.70 -1.02
N GLY A 145 -7.81 25.65 -1.21
CA GLY A 145 -8.46 25.60 -2.51
C GLY A 145 -8.48 24.21 -3.14
N ASP A 146 -9.10 24.13 -4.31
CA ASP A 146 -9.40 22.88 -5.00
C ASP A 146 -8.13 22.21 -5.54
N VAL A 147 -8.12 20.88 -5.51
CA VAL A 147 -7.12 20.03 -6.11
C VAL A 147 -7.79 18.86 -6.83
N GLU A 148 -7.24 18.50 -7.98
CA GLU A 148 -7.60 17.30 -8.75
C GLU A 148 -6.37 16.40 -8.87
N PHE A 149 -6.46 15.16 -8.40
CA PHE A 149 -5.40 14.18 -8.52
C PHE A 149 -5.50 13.47 -9.87
N GLN A 150 -4.38 13.38 -10.59
CA GLN A 150 -4.30 12.88 -11.96
C GLN A 150 -3.56 11.54 -12.07
N GLY A 151 -3.04 11.04 -10.96
CA GLY A 151 -2.39 9.74 -10.88
C GLY A 151 -1.57 9.55 -9.62
N GLU A 152 -1.34 8.30 -9.29
CA GLU A 152 -0.44 7.86 -8.23
C GLU A 152 0.51 6.82 -8.80
N SER A 153 1.81 7.05 -8.64
CA SER A 153 2.87 6.14 -9.10
C SER A 153 3.59 5.45 -7.94
N THR A 154 2.91 5.31 -6.81
CA THR A 154 3.39 4.48 -5.70
C THR A 154 3.67 3.07 -6.17
N MET A 155 4.89 2.58 -5.93
CA MET A 155 5.34 1.29 -6.42
C MET A 155 5.97 0.47 -5.30
N PHE A 156 5.40 -0.70 -5.05
CA PHE A 156 5.94 -1.69 -4.13
C PHE A 156 6.86 -2.65 -4.89
N SER A 157 8.07 -2.88 -4.39
CA SER A 157 9.08 -3.74 -5.01
C SER A 157 9.46 -4.88 -4.08
N PHE A 158 9.46 -6.09 -4.62
CA PHE A 158 9.70 -7.33 -3.88
C PHE A 158 10.85 -8.13 -4.49
N PRO A 159 11.59 -8.95 -3.71
CA PRO A 159 12.53 -9.91 -4.25
C PRO A 159 11.86 -10.87 -5.26
N LEU A 160 12.63 -11.32 -6.28
CA LEU A 160 12.13 -12.28 -7.28
C LEU A 160 11.72 -13.62 -6.69
N THR A 161 12.26 -13.97 -5.53
CA THR A 161 11.99 -15.22 -4.82
C THR A 161 10.67 -15.27 -4.08
N ASN A 162 9.97 -14.13 -4.00
CA ASN A 162 8.69 -14.07 -3.30
C ASN A 162 7.58 -14.80 -4.06
N GLY A 163 6.68 -15.40 -3.29
CA GLY A 163 5.41 -15.91 -3.78
C GLY A 163 4.28 -14.91 -3.54
N PHE A 164 3.26 -14.95 -4.39
CA PHE A 164 2.11 -14.05 -4.35
C PHE A 164 0.80 -14.81 -4.47
N ARG A 165 -0.25 -14.29 -3.84
CA ARG A 165 -1.64 -14.67 -4.04
C ARG A 165 -2.39 -13.43 -4.53
N LEU A 166 -2.87 -13.48 -5.75
CA LEU A 166 -3.43 -12.34 -6.46
C LEU A 166 -4.77 -12.72 -7.08
N GLN A 167 -5.72 -11.82 -6.97
CA GLN A 167 -6.98 -11.86 -7.69
C GLN A 167 -6.85 -10.97 -8.94
N ASN A 168 -7.16 -11.52 -10.11
CA ASN A 168 -7.28 -10.70 -11.32
C ASN A 168 -8.28 -9.58 -11.08
N ARG A 169 -8.03 -8.43 -11.69
CA ARG A 169 -8.98 -7.34 -11.65
C ARG A 169 -10.29 -7.75 -12.29
N VAL A 170 -11.32 -7.84 -11.48
CA VAL A 170 -12.72 -8.06 -11.89
C VAL A 170 -13.59 -7.05 -11.17
N ILE A 171 -14.59 -6.52 -11.84
CA ILE A 171 -15.45 -5.43 -11.32
C ILE A 171 -16.18 -5.88 -10.05
N GLY A 172 -16.65 -7.12 -10.02
CA GLY A 172 -17.41 -7.66 -8.89
C GLY A 172 -16.56 -8.14 -7.71
N TYR A 173 -15.22 -8.14 -7.83
CA TYR A 173 -14.30 -8.75 -6.84
C TYR A 173 -14.60 -10.23 -6.56
N GLU A 174 -15.26 -10.91 -7.49
CA GLU A 174 -15.73 -12.29 -7.36
C GLU A 174 -14.87 -13.24 -8.22
N ASP A 175 -13.58 -13.32 -7.93
CA ASP A 175 -12.66 -14.26 -8.58
C ASP A 175 -11.73 -14.90 -7.54
N LEU A 176 -11.01 -15.93 -7.94
CA LEU A 176 -10.09 -16.66 -7.09
C LEU A 176 -8.76 -15.91 -6.92
N TYR A 177 -8.17 -16.03 -5.72
CA TYR A 177 -6.80 -15.62 -5.46
C TYR A 177 -5.85 -16.74 -5.88
N ASN A 178 -5.27 -16.62 -7.07
CA ASN A 178 -4.35 -17.61 -7.62
C ASN A 178 -2.91 -17.38 -7.16
N SER A 179 -2.11 -18.46 -7.24
CA SER A 179 -0.70 -18.43 -6.86
C SER A 179 0.17 -17.95 -8.01
N TYR A 180 1.04 -17.00 -7.73
CA TYR A 180 2.00 -16.48 -8.69
C TYR A 180 3.42 -16.39 -8.08
N ASN A 181 4.42 -16.45 -8.96
CA ASN A 181 5.82 -16.12 -8.72
C ASN A 181 6.33 -15.21 -9.85
N ALA A 182 7.59 -14.82 -9.80
CA ALA A 182 8.15 -13.93 -10.82
C ALA A 182 7.98 -14.49 -12.25
N ASP A 183 8.20 -15.78 -12.47
CA ASP A 183 8.11 -16.37 -13.81
C ASP A 183 6.68 -16.42 -14.34
N SER A 184 5.73 -16.80 -13.50
CA SER A 184 4.32 -16.79 -13.89
C SER A 184 3.79 -15.38 -14.12
N LEU A 185 4.30 -14.38 -13.39
CA LEU A 185 3.96 -12.97 -13.62
C LEU A 185 4.57 -12.42 -14.93
N ARG A 186 5.78 -12.84 -15.32
CA ARG A 186 6.36 -12.49 -16.63
C ARG A 186 5.52 -13.01 -17.78
N GLY A 187 5.09 -14.27 -17.68
CA GLY A 187 4.26 -14.95 -18.67
C GLY A 187 2.78 -14.55 -18.63
N HIS A 188 2.35 -13.85 -17.59
CA HIS A 188 0.93 -13.50 -17.42
C HIS A 188 0.50 -12.49 -18.47
N SER A 189 -0.17 -12.94 -19.47
CA SER A 189 -0.65 -12.14 -20.60
C SER A 189 -2.14 -11.84 -20.52
N ARG A 190 -2.80 -11.95 -19.37
CA ARG A 190 -4.23 -11.62 -19.25
C ARG A 190 -4.89 -12.25 -18.05
N GLY A 191 -5.65 -11.46 -17.26
CA GLY A 191 -6.76 -12.01 -16.51
C GLY A 191 -7.88 -12.45 -17.48
N ASN A 192 -8.33 -13.68 -17.38
CA ASN A 192 -9.61 -14.05 -17.99
C ASN A 192 -10.69 -13.36 -17.17
N ASP A 193 -11.17 -12.24 -17.66
CA ASP A 193 -12.42 -11.68 -17.19
C ASP A 193 -13.55 -12.61 -17.69
N ASN A 194 -13.94 -13.58 -16.87
CA ASN A 194 -15.03 -14.48 -17.16
C ASN A 194 -16.41 -13.79 -17.15
N GLN A 195 -16.47 -12.53 -16.75
CA GLN A 195 -17.69 -11.72 -16.81
C GLN A 195 -17.85 -11.09 -18.20
N GLY A 196 -17.96 -11.96 -19.19
CA GLY A 196 -18.23 -11.75 -20.60
C GLY A 196 -18.61 -10.32 -21.00
N ASN A 197 -17.99 -9.81 -21.99
CA ASN A 197 -18.28 -8.75 -22.93
C ASN A 197 -17.20 -7.70 -23.16
N ASN A 198 -16.02 -7.77 -22.54
CA ASN A 198 -15.01 -6.72 -22.71
C ASN A 198 -13.62 -7.28 -23.04
N ARG A 199 -13.50 -7.93 -24.20
CA ARG A 199 -12.24 -8.52 -24.72
C ARG A 199 -11.12 -7.49 -24.89
N GLU A 200 -11.44 -6.21 -25.06
CA GLU A 200 -10.45 -5.14 -25.28
C GLU A 200 -9.84 -4.60 -23.98
N ARG A 201 -10.52 -4.77 -22.84
CA ARG A 201 -10.11 -4.21 -21.54
C ARG A 201 -9.14 -5.09 -20.75
N SER A 202 -8.84 -6.28 -21.24
CA SER A 202 -8.09 -7.32 -20.56
C SER A 202 -6.60 -7.32 -20.84
N GLN A 203 -6.04 -6.28 -21.45
CA GLN A 203 -4.61 -6.22 -21.78
C GLN A 203 -3.74 -5.70 -20.64
N ILE A 204 -4.32 -5.18 -19.58
CA ILE A 204 -3.59 -4.60 -18.46
C ILE A 204 -3.48 -5.65 -17.35
N LYS A 205 -2.26 -5.92 -16.89
CA LYS A 205 -1.96 -6.84 -15.78
C LYS A 205 -2.32 -6.19 -14.46
N ASN A 206 -3.61 -6.03 -14.19
CA ASN A 206 -4.14 -5.39 -13.00
C ASN A 206 -4.64 -6.42 -12.01
N TRP A 207 -4.45 -6.10 -10.73
CA TRP A 207 -4.79 -6.94 -9.61
C TRP A 207 -5.65 -6.16 -8.62
N ASN A 208 -6.66 -6.83 -8.09
CA ASN A 208 -7.43 -6.29 -6.98
C ASN A 208 -6.61 -6.33 -5.68
N TYR A 209 -6.91 -5.43 -4.76
CA TYR A 209 -6.53 -5.58 -3.36
C TYR A 209 -7.43 -6.62 -2.66
N PRO A 210 -6.95 -7.24 -1.56
CA PRO A 210 -5.58 -7.19 -1.05
C PRO A 210 -4.62 -8.07 -1.84
N LEU A 211 -3.32 -7.75 -1.78
CA LEU A 211 -2.25 -8.59 -2.29
C LEU A 211 -1.60 -9.33 -1.12
N LEU A 212 -1.65 -10.65 -1.12
CA LEU A 212 -0.92 -11.48 -0.16
C LEU A 212 0.40 -11.95 -0.77
N PHE A 213 1.49 -11.81 -0.03
CA PHE A 213 2.81 -12.26 -0.45
C PHE A 213 3.52 -13.03 0.66
N ASN A 214 4.56 -13.78 0.31
CA ASN A 214 5.43 -14.46 1.26
C ASN A 214 6.88 -14.45 0.80
N SER A 215 7.81 -14.53 1.76
CA SER A 215 9.24 -14.81 1.50
C SER A 215 9.43 -16.21 0.90
N ALA A 216 10.58 -16.46 0.29
CA ALA A 216 10.90 -17.74 -0.36
C ALA A 216 10.73 -18.93 0.59
N ASP A 217 11.17 -18.78 1.83
CA ASP A 217 11.10 -19.80 2.90
C ASP A 217 9.74 -19.82 3.63
N LYS A 218 8.83 -18.91 3.27
CA LYS A 218 7.51 -18.73 3.91
C LYS A 218 7.57 -18.40 5.41
N SER A 219 8.68 -17.93 5.91
CA SER A 219 8.82 -17.49 7.30
C SER A 219 8.18 -16.13 7.56
N THR A 220 8.09 -15.31 6.51
CA THR A 220 7.45 -13.99 6.54
C THR A 220 6.35 -13.91 5.50
N TRP A 221 5.17 -13.50 5.94
CA TRP A 221 4.01 -13.21 5.12
C TRP A 221 3.68 -11.72 5.20
N GLY A 222 3.06 -11.20 4.17
CA GLY A 222 2.56 -9.84 4.18
C GLY A 222 1.27 -9.70 3.38
N LEU A 223 0.37 -8.84 3.88
CA LEU A 223 -0.88 -8.48 3.21
C LEU A 223 -0.89 -6.98 2.94
N LEU A 224 -0.72 -6.61 1.68
CA LEU A 224 -0.82 -5.22 1.23
C LEU A 224 -2.28 -4.88 0.93
N SER A 225 -2.74 -3.79 1.48
CA SER A 225 -4.08 -3.25 1.27
C SER A 225 -4.11 -1.73 1.38
N GLU A 226 -5.29 -1.16 1.25
CA GLU A 226 -5.59 0.25 1.46
C GLU A 226 -6.80 0.41 2.37
N THR A 227 -6.87 1.52 3.12
CA THR A 227 -7.98 1.80 4.04
C THR A 227 -8.17 3.29 4.28
N TYR A 228 -9.29 3.65 4.89
CA TYR A 228 -9.71 5.01 5.20
C TYR A 228 -10.05 5.82 3.94
N PHE A 229 -11.13 5.42 3.30
CA PHE A 229 -11.73 6.16 2.19
C PHE A 229 -12.82 7.07 2.73
N ASP A 230 -12.62 8.38 2.65
CA ASP A 230 -13.54 9.41 3.13
C ASP A 230 -14.32 10.10 2.01
N GLY A 231 -14.21 9.58 0.78
CA GLY A 231 -14.82 10.15 -0.42
C GLY A 231 -13.99 11.22 -1.11
N THR A 232 -12.83 11.58 -0.57
CA THR A 232 -11.93 12.58 -1.18
C THR A 232 -10.91 11.99 -2.15
N TYR A 233 -10.86 10.66 -2.23
CA TYR A 233 -9.96 9.92 -3.11
C TYR A 233 -10.59 8.61 -3.60
N CYS A 234 -10.06 8.04 -4.69
CA CYS A 234 -10.56 6.79 -5.24
C CYS A 234 -9.88 5.55 -4.59
N GLY A 235 -10.56 4.42 -4.63
CA GLY A 235 -9.92 3.11 -4.50
C GLY A 235 -9.00 2.85 -5.70
N THR A 236 -7.95 2.06 -5.52
CA THR A 236 -6.96 1.84 -6.56
C THR A 236 -6.78 0.34 -6.87
N TYR A 237 -6.05 0.05 -7.95
CA TYR A 237 -5.61 -1.27 -8.34
C TYR A 237 -4.09 -1.37 -8.32
N LEU A 238 -3.57 -2.58 -8.48
CA LEU A 238 -2.15 -2.83 -8.62
C LEU A 238 -1.82 -3.31 -10.02
N GLN A 239 -0.82 -2.71 -10.65
CA GLN A 239 -0.28 -3.15 -11.92
C GLN A 239 1.08 -3.80 -11.71
N SER A 240 1.24 -5.07 -12.12
CA SER A 240 2.50 -5.78 -11.92
C SER A 240 3.47 -5.63 -13.10
N ALA A 241 4.77 -5.61 -12.76
CA ALA A 241 5.85 -5.78 -13.70
C ALA A 241 6.96 -6.63 -13.07
N VAL A 242 7.74 -7.31 -13.91
CA VAL A 242 8.89 -8.10 -13.46
C VAL A 242 10.11 -7.63 -14.22
N THR A 243 11.10 -7.14 -13.49
CA THR A 243 12.42 -6.78 -13.99
C THR A 243 13.41 -7.92 -13.74
N ASP A 244 14.68 -7.73 -14.09
CA ASP A 244 15.73 -8.76 -13.90
C ASP A 244 15.98 -9.06 -12.42
N ASN A 245 15.67 -8.15 -11.51
CA ASN A 245 16.00 -8.26 -10.09
C ASN A 245 14.84 -8.10 -9.13
N LYS A 246 13.65 -7.68 -9.59
CA LYS A 246 12.49 -7.41 -8.72
C LYS A 246 11.15 -7.70 -9.39
N VAL A 247 10.16 -8.05 -8.56
CA VAL A 247 8.73 -7.97 -8.90
C VAL A 247 8.20 -6.65 -8.36
N THR A 248 7.50 -5.88 -9.19
CA THR A 248 6.93 -4.61 -8.78
C THR A 248 5.43 -4.58 -8.95
N PHE A 249 4.76 -3.86 -8.06
CA PHE A 249 3.34 -3.56 -8.14
C PHE A 249 3.14 -2.05 -7.99
N THR A 250 2.64 -1.42 -9.04
CA THR A 250 2.40 0.03 -9.07
C THR A 250 0.92 0.31 -8.90
N THR A 251 0.59 1.28 -8.07
CA THR A 251 -0.76 1.77 -7.88
C THR A 251 -1.32 2.34 -9.19
N HIS A 252 -2.55 1.99 -9.49
CA HIS A 252 -3.26 2.42 -10.69
C HIS A 252 -4.68 2.89 -10.35
N TYR A 253 -5.11 4.00 -10.92
CA TYR A 253 -6.48 4.49 -10.77
C TYR A 253 -7.49 3.60 -11.50
N PRO A 254 -8.78 3.66 -11.13
CA PRO A 254 -9.84 3.03 -11.91
C PRO A 254 -9.81 3.46 -13.37
N ASP A 255 -10.26 2.59 -14.27
CA ASP A 255 -10.44 2.95 -15.67
C ASP A 255 -11.71 3.76 -15.88
N SER A 256 -11.71 4.65 -16.89
CA SER A 256 -12.82 5.56 -17.18
C SER A 256 -14.17 4.90 -17.48
N TRP A 257 -14.17 3.60 -17.79
CA TRP A 257 -15.40 2.84 -18.04
C TRP A 257 -16.03 2.24 -16.77
N GLU A 258 -15.34 2.26 -15.65
CA GLU A 258 -15.90 1.83 -14.38
C GLU A 258 -17.00 2.80 -13.93
N GLY A 259 -17.94 2.33 -13.11
CA GLY A 259 -19.11 3.13 -12.78
C GLY A 259 -20.01 3.47 -13.99
N ALA A 260 -20.04 2.56 -15.02
CA ALA A 260 -20.74 2.76 -16.29
C ALA A 260 -20.20 3.94 -17.11
N GLY A 261 -18.94 4.34 -16.89
CA GLY A 261 -18.30 5.43 -17.61
C GLY A 261 -18.84 6.84 -17.23
N GLN A 262 -19.51 6.95 -16.10
CA GLN A 262 -20.03 8.24 -15.61
C GLN A 262 -19.05 8.89 -14.64
N GLY A 263 -18.86 10.19 -14.77
CA GLY A 263 -17.96 10.97 -13.93
C GLY A 263 -16.49 10.88 -14.34
N SER A 264 -15.61 11.36 -13.46
CA SER A 264 -14.17 11.34 -13.62
C SER A 264 -13.54 10.31 -12.70
N VAL A 265 -12.50 9.61 -13.18
CA VAL A 265 -11.66 8.75 -12.34
C VAL A 265 -10.64 9.55 -11.52
N ASN A 266 -10.48 10.83 -11.85
CA ASN A 266 -9.58 11.73 -11.13
C ASN A 266 -10.28 12.29 -9.89
N PRO A 267 -9.83 11.96 -8.67
CA PRO A 267 -10.42 12.51 -7.45
C PRO A 267 -10.28 14.03 -7.38
N LYS A 268 -11.35 14.70 -6.93
CA LYS A 268 -11.38 16.15 -6.70
C LYS A 268 -11.75 16.43 -5.27
N THR A 269 -10.98 17.30 -4.63
CA THR A 269 -11.20 17.70 -3.24
C THR A 269 -10.59 19.08 -2.96
N ASN A 270 -10.61 19.48 -1.70
CA ASN A 270 -10.00 20.71 -1.21
C ASN A 270 -8.76 20.42 -0.36
N LEU A 271 -7.80 21.32 -0.40
CA LEU A 271 -6.67 21.33 0.54
C LEU A 271 -7.08 21.99 1.87
N PRO A 272 -6.55 21.59 3.03
CA PRO A 272 -5.55 20.52 3.18
C PRO A 272 -6.15 19.14 2.97
N TRP A 273 -5.32 18.18 2.51
CA TRP A 273 -5.78 16.84 2.16
C TRP A 273 -4.84 15.74 2.68
N LYS A 274 -5.43 14.58 2.93
CA LYS A 274 -4.72 13.34 3.30
C LYS A 274 -5.25 12.19 2.44
N SER A 275 -4.34 11.40 1.88
CA SER A 275 -4.74 10.21 1.13
C SER A 275 -5.29 9.10 2.03
N PRO A 276 -6.00 8.11 1.49
CA PRO A 276 -6.14 6.81 2.15
C PRO A 276 -4.77 6.23 2.54
N TRP A 277 -4.76 5.39 3.57
CA TRP A 277 -3.56 4.68 3.96
C TRP A 277 -3.23 3.58 2.95
N ARG A 278 -1.96 3.45 2.60
CA ARG A 278 -1.37 2.25 2.03
C ARG A 278 -0.77 1.48 3.19
N CYS A 279 -1.23 0.25 3.43
CA CYS A 279 -0.88 -0.49 4.64
C CYS A 279 -0.50 -1.94 4.34
N VAL A 280 0.44 -2.45 5.12
CA VAL A 280 0.93 -3.83 5.00
C VAL A 280 0.94 -4.47 6.38
N ILE A 281 0.22 -5.56 6.54
CA ILE A 281 0.36 -6.46 7.69
C ILE A 281 1.55 -7.35 7.39
N ILE A 282 2.48 -7.51 8.36
CA ILE A 282 3.75 -8.24 8.16
C ILE A 282 3.97 -9.17 9.33
N GLY A 283 4.06 -10.47 9.10
CA GLY A 283 4.26 -11.42 10.18
C GLY A 283 4.25 -12.87 9.73
N THR A 284 3.78 -13.75 10.58
CA THR A 284 3.40 -15.12 10.23
C THR A 284 2.02 -15.12 9.56
N LEU A 285 1.61 -16.25 9.00
CA LEU A 285 0.26 -16.37 8.45
C LEU A 285 -0.84 -16.17 9.54
N ALA A 286 -0.55 -16.58 10.78
CA ALA A 286 -1.46 -16.34 11.90
C ALA A 286 -1.58 -14.83 12.19
N ASP A 287 -0.48 -14.08 12.19
CA ASP A 287 -0.49 -12.63 12.37
C ASP A 287 -1.35 -11.94 11.28
N ILE A 288 -1.27 -12.40 10.02
CA ILE A 288 -2.12 -11.89 8.94
C ILE A 288 -3.61 -12.12 9.24
N VAL A 289 -3.96 -13.33 9.69
CA VAL A 289 -5.37 -13.69 9.98
C VAL A 289 -5.91 -12.91 11.18
N GLU A 290 -5.09 -12.72 12.22
CA GLU A 290 -5.51 -12.07 13.47
C GLU A 290 -5.45 -10.54 13.45
N SER A 291 -4.71 -9.96 12.50
CA SER A 291 -4.50 -8.50 12.45
C SER A 291 -5.80 -7.73 12.28
N THR A 292 -5.84 -6.57 12.91
CA THR A 292 -6.94 -5.60 12.83
C THR A 292 -6.50 -4.28 12.20
N LEU A 293 -5.30 -4.24 11.59
CA LEU A 293 -4.66 -3.03 11.06
C LEU A 293 -5.58 -2.18 10.18
N ILE A 294 -6.39 -2.82 9.34
CA ILE A 294 -7.27 -2.10 8.40
C ILE A 294 -8.27 -1.22 9.15
N ASP A 295 -8.86 -1.75 10.22
CA ASP A 295 -9.80 -1.01 11.08
C ASP A 295 -9.05 -0.01 11.97
N ASP A 296 -7.88 -0.40 12.50
CA ASP A 296 -7.06 0.41 13.41
C ASP A 296 -6.51 1.69 12.77
N LEU A 297 -6.43 1.75 11.46
CA LEU A 297 -6.04 2.94 10.68
C LEU A 297 -7.24 3.77 10.22
N ALA A 298 -8.45 3.25 10.31
CA ALA A 298 -9.67 3.96 9.99
C ALA A 298 -10.07 4.90 11.14
N PRO A 299 -10.88 5.95 10.88
CA PRO A 299 -11.42 6.77 11.94
C PRO A 299 -12.46 5.99 12.77
N GLU A 300 -12.77 6.50 13.94
CA GLU A 300 -13.87 5.99 14.73
C GLU A 300 -15.19 6.02 13.96
N CYS A 301 -16.10 5.12 14.34
CA CYS A 301 -17.45 5.08 13.78
C CYS A 301 -18.13 6.42 13.98
N ALA A 302 -18.54 7.06 12.90
CA ALA A 302 -19.25 8.34 12.96
C ALA A 302 -20.74 8.21 13.33
N VAL A 303 -21.27 6.99 13.42
CA VAL A 303 -22.67 6.74 13.84
C VAL A 303 -22.72 6.68 15.34
N PRO A 304 -23.36 7.66 16.02
CA PRO A 304 -23.31 7.76 17.50
C PRO A 304 -24.14 6.68 18.21
N ASP A 305 -25.17 6.15 17.56
CA ASP A 305 -26.02 5.08 18.08
C ASP A 305 -26.11 3.94 17.08
N THR A 306 -25.50 2.80 17.43
CA THR A 306 -25.50 1.57 16.64
C THR A 306 -26.43 0.51 17.22
N SER A 307 -27.21 0.80 18.25
CA SER A 307 -28.08 -0.16 18.97
C SER A 307 -29.17 -0.78 18.09
N TRP A 308 -29.54 -0.09 16.99
CA TRP A 308 -30.52 -0.58 16.02
C TRP A 308 -29.96 -1.65 15.07
N ILE A 309 -28.64 -1.83 15.01
CA ILE A 309 -27.97 -2.83 14.15
C ILE A 309 -28.05 -4.16 14.89
N THR A 310 -28.98 -5.01 14.49
CA THR A 310 -29.15 -6.35 15.06
C THR A 310 -28.77 -7.39 14.02
N PRO A 311 -27.65 -8.13 14.20
CA PRO A 311 -27.29 -9.25 13.33
C PRO A 311 -28.36 -10.34 13.37
N GLY A 312 -28.61 -10.98 12.24
CA GLY A 312 -29.60 -12.03 12.13
C GLY A 312 -29.57 -12.76 10.81
N VAL A 313 -30.41 -13.77 10.67
CA VAL A 313 -30.61 -14.49 9.41
C VAL A 313 -31.56 -13.68 8.54
N ALA A 314 -31.20 -13.51 7.27
CA ALA A 314 -32.03 -12.83 6.28
C ALA A 314 -32.40 -13.78 5.15
N SER A 315 -33.63 -13.70 4.66
CA SER A 315 -34.01 -14.35 3.41
C SER A 315 -33.62 -13.48 2.21
N TRP A 316 -33.22 -14.12 1.13
CA TRP A 316 -32.78 -13.39 -0.07
C TRP A 316 -33.43 -13.95 -1.34
N VAL A 317 -34.34 -13.18 -1.92
CA VAL A 317 -35.13 -13.54 -3.11
C VAL A 317 -34.36 -13.38 -4.41
N TYR A 318 -33.24 -12.67 -4.41
CA TYR A 318 -32.55 -12.18 -5.61
C TYR A 318 -32.13 -13.31 -6.58
N TRP A 319 -31.45 -14.33 -6.09
CA TRP A 319 -30.96 -15.41 -6.96
C TRP A 319 -32.05 -16.34 -7.43
N ALA A 320 -33.07 -16.58 -6.62
CA ALA A 320 -34.17 -17.46 -6.99
C ALA A 320 -35.01 -16.91 -8.15
N TYR A 321 -35.03 -15.57 -8.30
CA TYR A 321 -35.88 -14.87 -9.29
C TYR A 321 -35.08 -13.94 -10.19
N ASN A 322 -33.84 -14.25 -10.52
CA ASN A 322 -33.00 -13.52 -11.48
C ASN A 322 -33.07 -11.99 -11.27
N HIS A 323 -32.40 -11.51 -10.22
CA HIS A 323 -32.36 -10.10 -9.78
C HIS A 323 -33.56 -9.61 -8.97
N GLY A 324 -34.26 -10.51 -8.32
CA GLY A 324 -35.36 -10.20 -7.42
C GLY A 324 -36.72 -10.39 -8.04
N SER A 325 -37.77 -10.28 -7.22
CA SER A 325 -39.13 -10.39 -7.65
C SER A 325 -39.88 -9.06 -7.55
N LYS A 326 -40.70 -8.75 -8.53
CA LYS A 326 -41.68 -7.66 -8.52
C LYS A 326 -43.04 -8.12 -7.97
N ASP A 327 -43.21 -9.42 -7.75
CA ASP A 327 -44.41 -9.98 -7.17
C ASP A 327 -44.41 -9.80 -5.66
N TYR A 328 -45.34 -8.99 -5.19
CA TYR A 328 -45.48 -8.66 -3.76
C TYR A 328 -45.78 -9.90 -2.91
N GLN A 329 -46.50 -10.90 -3.43
CA GLN A 329 -46.79 -12.12 -2.70
C GLN A 329 -45.50 -12.95 -2.45
N ILE A 330 -44.67 -13.09 -3.45
CA ILE A 330 -43.37 -13.77 -3.30
C ILE A 330 -42.51 -13.09 -2.25
N VAL A 331 -42.43 -11.75 -2.25
CA VAL A 331 -41.67 -11.00 -1.23
C VAL A 331 -42.23 -11.27 0.18
N LYS A 332 -43.54 -11.30 0.34
CA LYS A 332 -44.21 -11.65 1.61
C LYS A 332 -43.88 -13.06 2.06
N ASP A 333 -43.93 -14.02 1.16
CA ASP A 333 -43.64 -15.44 1.46
C ASP A 333 -42.18 -15.60 1.97
N TYR A 334 -41.21 -14.89 1.37
CA TYR A 334 -39.83 -14.84 1.85
C TYR A 334 -39.67 -14.18 3.24
N ILE A 335 -40.47 -13.16 3.54
CA ILE A 335 -40.50 -12.53 4.87
C ILE A 335 -41.06 -13.50 5.91
N LEU A 336 -42.15 -14.19 5.58
CA LEU A 336 -42.74 -15.20 6.45
C LEU A 336 -41.77 -16.36 6.70
N LEU A 337 -41.13 -16.88 5.66
CA LEU A 337 -40.13 -17.92 5.79
C LEU A 337 -38.97 -17.49 6.72
N ALA A 338 -38.44 -16.27 6.55
CA ALA A 338 -37.41 -15.77 7.43
C ALA A 338 -37.89 -15.67 8.89
N SER A 339 -39.15 -15.30 9.12
CA SER A 339 -39.73 -15.25 10.43
C SER A 339 -39.92 -16.64 11.10
N GLU A 340 -40.15 -17.68 10.29
CA GLU A 340 -40.33 -19.06 10.77
C GLU A 340 -38.99 -19.75 11.05
N MET A 341 -37.92 -19.35 10.34
CA MET A 341 -36.59 -19.97 10.45
C MET A 341 -35.77 -19.46 11.63
N LYS A 342 -36.26 -18.68 12.51
CA LYS A 342 -35.63 -18.00 13.68
C LYS A 342 -34.40 -18.66 14.27
#